data_0a96ea859cc0c18c02db46c090b43348
#
_entry.id   0a96ea859cc0c18c02db46c090b43348
#
_cell.length_a   1.000
_cell.length_b   1.000
_cell.length_c   1.000
_cell.angle_alpha   90.00
_cell.angle_beta   90.00
_cell.angle_gamma   90.00
#
_symmetry.space_group_name_H-M   'P 1'
#
loop_
_entity.id
_entity.type
_entity.pdbx_description
1 polymer ?
#
loop_
_entity_poly.entity_id
_entity_poly.type
_entity_poly.pdbx_seq_one_letter_code
_entity_poly.pdbx_strand_id
1 'polypeptide(L)'
;MFSDNLLDAAPKGDFDVLYPEWGYAPKIASTGVQGPMGQQRVSSYDSLQSFLLKNGVDYEVLPGNHIMVKLKDTVKFETGSSTVSSGSGDWLTMMGRYLASEPGIDIVIDGHTDSSGAPTFNDGLSERRAKAVKNTLVKSNVAMDSIFTRGYGEYVPACTNKTNAGKACNRRVEVLFIVSNN
;
A
#
# COMPACT_ATOMS: atom_id res chain seq x y z
N MET A 1 7.97 28.71 -9.86
CA MET A 1 7.76 27.75 -10.96
C MET A 1 8.06 26.38 -10.38
N PHE A 2 7.05 25.72 -9.84
CA PHE A 2 7.18 24.36 -9.27
C PHE A 2 6.66 23.38 -10.32
N SER A 3 7.55 22.97 -11.21
CA SER A 3 7.23 21.95 -12.22
C SER A 3 8.09 20.69 -12.05
N ASP A 4 8.56 20.44 -10.84
CA ASP A 4 9.10 19.13 -10.56
C ASP A 4 7.94 18.23 -10.18
N ASN A 5 7.37 17.65 -11.20
CA ASN A 5 6.38 16.62 -11.08
C ASN A 5 6.99 15.51 -10.24
N LEU A 6 6.57 15.39 -8.98
CA LEU A 6 6.93 14.26 -8.11
C LEU A 6 6.66 12.92 -8.82
N LEU A 7 5.81 12.93 -9.83
CA LEU A 7 5.47 11.80 -10.69
C LEU A 7 6.60 11.41 -11.64
N ASP A 8 7.43 12.36 -12.08
CA ASP A 8 8.57 12.07 -12.95
C ASP A 8 9.73 11.41 -12.19
N ALA A 9 9.78 11.59 -10.86
CA ALA A 9 10.76 10.96 -9.98
C ALA A 9 10.28 9.62 -9.41
N ALA A 10 9.00 9.28 -9.54
CA ALA A 10 8.46 8.01 -9.10
C ALA A 10 8.94 6.89 -10.04
N PRO A 11 9.41 5.75 -9.51
CA PRO A 11 9.79 4.63 -10.35
C PRO A 11 8.59 4.16 -11.16
N LYS A 12 8.81 3.90 -12.42
CA LYS A 12 7.80 3.38 -13.34
C LYS A 12 7.42 1.97 -12.89
N GLY A 13 6.26 1.86 -12.27
CA GLY A 13 5.66 0.60 -11.85
C GLY A 13 4.24 0.49 -12.39
N ASP A 14 3.50 -0.45 -11.86
CA ASP A 14 2.11 -0.73 -12.28
C ASP A 14 1.10 0.34 -11.82
N PHE A 15 1.56 1.42 -11.19
CA PHE A 15 0.68 2.37 -10.51
C PHE A 15 -0.04 3.36 -11.44
N ASP A 16 0.43 3.55 -12.67
CA ASP A 16 -0.20 4.42 -13.66
C ASP A 16 -1.67 4.05 -13.93
N VAL A 17 -2.05 2.84 -13.54
CA VAL A 17 -3.38 2.27 -13.74
C VAL A 17 -4.33 2.56 -12.56
N LEU A 18 -3.82 3.06 -11.43
CA LEU A 18 -4.57 3.11 -10.16
C LEU A 18 -5.18 4.45 -9.81
N TYR A 19 -4.64 5.54 -10.33
CA TYR A 19 -5.09 6.88 -9.97
C TYR A 19 -5.86 7.52 -11.13
N PRO A 20 -7.08 8.02 -10.89
CA PRO A 20 -7.90 8.61 -11.96
C PRO A 20 -7.26 9.81 -12.63
N GLU A 21 -6.47 10.59 -11.88
CA GLU A 21 -5.68 11.70 -12.40
C GLU A 21 -4.61 11.25 -13.40
N TRP A 22 -4.29 9.97 -13.43
CA TRP A 22 -3.32 9.34 -14.33
C TRP A 22 -3.97 8.39 -15.35
N GLY A 23 -5.27 8.52 -15.55
CA GLY A 23 -6.01 7.78 -16.59
C GLY A 23 -6.71 6.50 -16.12
N TYR A 24 -6.72 6.21 -14.82
CA TYR A 24 -7.51 5.10 -14.29
C TYR A 24 -9.00 5.47 -14.27
N ALA A 25 -9.78 4.88 -15.16
CA ALA A 25 -11.23 4.94 -15.10
C ALA A 25 -11.76 3.67 -14.42
N PRO A 26 -12.43 3.76 -13.26
CA PRO A 26 -13.07 2.62 -12.67
C PRO A 26 -14.12 2.07 -13.65
N LYS A 27 -14.08 0.77 -13.91
CA LYS A 27 -15.18 0.10 -14.64
C LYS A 27 -16.40 0.14 -13.74
N ILE A 28 -17.28 1.10 -13.98
CA ILE A 28 -18.63 1.07 -13.38
C ILE A 28 -19.37 -0.07 -14.03
N ALA A 29 -19.43 -1.20 -13.37
CA ALA A 29 -20.37 -2.25 -13.74
C ALA A 29 -21.77 -1.78 -13.34
N SER A 30 -22.47 -1.11 -14.25
CA SER A 30 -23.89 -0.85 -14.13
C SER A 30 -24.64 -2.14 -14.41
N THR A 31 -24.96 -2.89 -13.41
CA THR A 31 -26.03 -3.87 -13.46
C THR A 31 -26.92 -3.66 -12.25
N GLY A 32 -27.96 -2.86 -12.46
CA GLY A 32 -29.10 -2.81 -11.57
C GLY A 32 -29.81 -4.17 -11.62
N VAL A 33 -29.65 -4.94 -10.56
CA VAL A 33 -30.60 -6.00 -10.21
C VAL A 33 -31.05 -5.70 -8.80
N GLN A 34 -32.26 -5.17 -8.70
CA GLN A 34 -32.99 -5.13 -7.44
C GLN A 34 -33.32 -6.57 -7.06
N GLY A 35 -32.58 -7.12 -6.10
CA GLY A 35 -32.92 -8.35 -5.41
C GLY A 35 -33.78 -8.06 -4.16
N PRO A 36 -34.47 -9.06 -3.58
CA PRO A 36 -35.45 -8.88 -2.53
C PRO A 36 -34.83 -8.31 -1.25
N MET A 37 -35.61 -7.47 -0.57
CA MET A 37 -35.32 -6.83 0.72
C MET A 37 -34.77 -7.83 1.74
N GLY A 38 -33.64 -7.47 2.40
CA GLY A 38 -33.34 -8.07 3.67
C GLY A 38 -31.89 -8.33 4.06
N GLN A 39 -30.88 -7.99 3.26
CA GLN A 39 -29.51 -7.98 3.73
C GLN A 39 -28.84 -6.70 3.27
N GLN A 40 -28.67 -5.75 4.19
CA GLN A 40 -27.73 -4.66 3.98
C GLN A 40 -26.35 -5.29 3.69
N ARG A 41 -25.91 -5.25 2.44
CA ARG A 41 -24.53 -5.60 2.11
C ARG A 41 -23.65 -4.58 2.81
N VAL A 42 -22.91 -5.03 3.80
CA VAL A 42 -21.84 -4.23 4.41
C VAL A 42 -20.90 -3.84 3.28
N SER A 43 -20.62 -2.55 3.14
CA SER A 43 -19.69 -2.10 2.09
C SER A 43 -18.30 -2.65 2.37
N SER A 44 -17.48 -2.82 1.33
CA SER A 44 -16.08 -3.25 1.50
C SER A 44 -15.30 -2.30 2.41
N TYR A 45 -15.66 -1.00 2.43
CA TYR A 45 -15.07 -0.03 3.34
C TYR A 45 -15.47 -0.29 4.80
N ASP A 46 -16.74 -0.53 5.09
CA ASP A 46 -17.20 -0.81 6.46
C ASP A 46 -16.58 -2.11 7.00
N SER A 47 -16.45 -3.14 6.14
CA SER A 47 -15.77 -4.39 6.44
C SER A 47 -14.30 -4.13 6.79
N LEU A 48 -13.58 -3.38 5.94
CA LEU A 48 -12.19 -3.01 6.16
C LEU A 48 -12.01 -2.23 7.45
N GLN A 49 -12.83 -1.20 7.68
CA GLN A 49 -12.78 -0.39 8.89
C GLN A 49 -12.98 -1.24 10.15
N SER A 50 -13.97 -2.11 10.13
CA SER A 50 -14.27 -3.01 11.27
C SER A 50 -13.10 -3.96 11.52
N PHE A 51 -12.49 -4.50 10.47
CA PHE A 51 -11.32 -5.36 10.57
C PHE A 51 -10.11 -4.63 11.18
N LEU A 52 -9.80 -3.42 10.70
CA LEU A 52 -8.67 -2.63 11.19
C LEU A 52 -8.86 -2.25 12.66
N LEU A 53 -10.04 -1.76 13.04
CA LEU A 53 -10.36 -1.40 14.43
C LEU A 53 -10.28 -2.61 15.37
N LYS A 54 -10.83 -3.76 14.97
CA LYS A 54 -10.80 -5.00 15.76
C LYS A 54 -9.38 -5.49 16.03
N ASN A 55 -8.46 -5.25 15.10
CA ASN A 55 -7.06 -5.70 15.21
C ASN A 55 -6.12 -4.59 15.71
N GLY A 56 -6.66 -3.43 16.12
CA GLY A 56 -5.86 -2.32 16.66
C GLY A 56 -4.92 -1.69 15.63
N VAL A 57 -5.29 -1.73 14.35
CA VAL A 57 -4.50 -1.15 13.26
C VAL A 57 -4.95 0.28 13.01
N ASP A 58 -4.07 1.23 13.23
CA ASP A 58 -4.34 2.64 12.99
C ASP A 58 -4.23 2.97 11.49
N TYR A 59 -5.15 3.80 11.02
CA TYR A 59 -5.20 4.23 9.63
C TYR A 59 -5.68 5.68 9.51
N GLU A 60 -5.49 6.23 8.31
CA GLU A 60 -6.08 7.50 7.87
C GLU A 60 -6.79 7.32 6.53
N VAL A 61 -7.86 8.06 6.31
CA VAL A 61 -8.55 8.11 5.02
C VAL A 61 -8.01 9.31 4.25
N LEU A 62 -7.45 9.06 3.07
CA LEU A 62 -6.90 10.12 2.24
C LEU A 62 -8.00 10.77 1.39
N PRO A 63 -7.93 12.10 1.14
CA PRO A 63 -8.87 12.77 0.26
C PRO A 63 -8.69 12.31 -1.19
N GLY A 64 -9.80 12.19 -1.92
CA GLY A 64 -9.79 11.79 -3.33
C GLY A 64 -11.16 11.32 -3.83
N ASN A 65 -11.21 10.94 -5.10
CA ASN A 65 -12.43 10.43 -5.75
C ASN A 65 -12.73 8.97 -5.39
N HIS A 66 -11.80 8.29 -4.77
CA HIS A 66 -11.91 6.92 -4.26
C HIS A 66 -11.69 6.91 -2.76
N ILE A 67 -12.20 5.88 -2.09
CA ILE A 67 -11.88 5.65 -0.69
C ILE A 67 -10.48 5.06 -0.62
N MET A 68 -9.53 5.87 -0.19
CA MET A 68 -8.14 5.46 0.01
C MET A 68 -7.84 5.41 1.50
N VAL A 69 -7.40 4.25 1.98
CA VAL A 69 -7.10 4.00 3.39
C VAL A 69 -5.60 3.72 3.53
N LYS A 70 -4.87 4.65 4.14
CA LYS A 70 -3.45 4.49 4.41
C LYS A 70 -3.24 3.98 5.83
N LEU A 71 -2.52 2.89 5.97
CA LEU A 71 -2.12 2.38 7.28
C LEU A 71 -1.05 3.28 7.89
N LYS A 72 -1.17 3.59 9.20
CA LYS A 72 -0.15 4.35 9.94
C LYS A 72 1.03 3.46 10.33
N ASP A 73 0.77 2.19 10.59
CA ASP A 73 1.81 1.20 10.83
C ASP A 73 2.54 0.86 9.53
N THR A 74 3.84 0.70 9.63
CA THR A 74 4.71 0.43 8.49
C THR A 74 5.56 -0.80 8.74
N VAL A 75 5.89 -1.52 7.67
CA VAL A 75 6.86 -2.61 7.73
C VAL A 75 8.27 -2.02 7.78
N LYS A 76 9.04 -2.34 8.81
CA LYS A 76 10.42 -1.86 9.01
C LYS A 76 11.45 -2.84 8.48
N PHE A 77 12.60 -2.31 8.09
CA PHE A 77 13.72 -3.07 7.53
C PHE A 77 15.05 -2.67 8.16
N GLU A 78 15.94 -3.64 8.23
CA GLU A 78 17.33 -3.40 8.57
C GLU A 78 18.07 -2.67 7.43
N THR A 79 19.20 -2.08 7.76
CA THR A 79 20.05 -1.36 6.79
C THR A 79 20.45 -2.27 5.63
N GLY A 80 20.20 -1.83 4.41
CA GLY A 80 20.52 -2.57 3.18
C GLY A 80 19.69 -3.85 2.95
N SER A 81 18.78 -4.20 3.86
CA SER A 81 17.96 -5.41 3.76
C SER A 81 16.58 -5.15 3.16
N SER A 82 16.06 -6.13 2.45
CA SER A 82 14.67 -6.24 2.01
C SER A 82 13.96 -7.47 2.59
N THR A 83 14.52 -8.07 3.64
CA THR A 83 13.92 -9.22 4.33
C THR A 83 12.87 -8.74 5.31
N VAL A 84 11.66 -9.28 5.19
CA VAL A 84 10.56 -9.03 6.14
C VAL A 84 10.85 -9.80 7.43
N SER A 85 10.81 -9.11 8.58
CA SER A 85 10.97 -9.76 9.89
C SER A 85 9.80 -10.71 10.20
N SER A 86 10.02 -11.67 11.11
CA SER A 86 8.96 -12.62 11.50
C SER A 86 7.72 -11.92 12.06
N GLY A 87 7.89 -10.93 12.93
CA GLY A 87 6.77 -10.16 13.50
C GLY A 87 5.97 -9.39 12.43
N SER A 88 6.66 -8.76 11.47
CA SER A 88 5.99 -8.13 10.33
C SER A 88 5.35 -9.17 9.40
N GLY A 89 5.96 -10.34 9.24
CA GLY A 89 5.42 -11.44 8.46
C GLY A 89 4.09 -11.98 9.03
N ASP A 90 4.01 -12.13 10.33
CA ASP A 90 2.77 -12.57 11.02
C ASP A 90 1.64 -11.54 10.83
N TRP A 91 1.96 -10.26 11.02
CA TRP A 91 1.03 -9.17 10.79
C TRP A 91 0.55 -9.13 9.34
N LEU A 92 1.46 -9.21 8.37
CA LEU A 92 1.12 -9.24 6.93
C LEU A 92 0.29 -10.48 6.57
N THR A 93 0.55 -11.62 7.20
CA THR A 93 -0.22 -12.84 7.00
C THR A 93 -1.66 -12.68 7.50
N MET A 94 -1.84 -12.05 8.66
CA MET A 94 -3.17 -11.72 9.19
C MET A 94 -3.94 -10.79 8.24
N MET A 95 -3.29 -9.73 7.76
CA MET A 95 -3.87 -8.81 6.77
C MET A 95 -4.20 -9.54 5.47
N GLY A 96 -3.28 -10.35 4.98
CA GLY A 96 -3.46 -11.09 3.73
C GLY A 96 -4.65 -12.05 3.76
N ARG A 97 -4.88 -12.76 4.88
CA ARG A 97 -6.06 -13.63 5.04
C ARG A 97 -7.38 -12.87 4.92
N TYR A 98 -7.45 -11.68 5.50
CA TYR A 98 -8.61 -10.82 5.36
C TYR A 98 -8.77 -10.34 3.92
N LEU A 99 -7.71 -9.78 3.33
CA LEU A 99 -7.73 -9.20 1.98
C LEU A 99 -8.02 -10.25 0.89
N ALA A 100 -7.65 -11.51 1.10
CA ALA A 100 -7.98 -12.60 0.19
C ALA A 100 -9.49 -12.82 0.02
N SER A 101 -10.29 -12.42 1.01
CA SER A 101 -11.76 -12.50 0.99
C SER A 101 -12.44 -11.21 0.52
N GLU A 102 -11.67 -10.16 0.22
CA GLU A 102 -12.17 -8.82 -0.13
C GLU A 102 -11.71 -8.39 -1.54
N PRO A 103 -12.29 -8.94 -2.61
CA PRO A 103 -11.85 -8.69 -3.98
C PRO A 103 -12.08 -7.24 -4.46
N GLY A 104 -12.85 -6.44 -3.71
CA GLY A 104 -13.09 -5.02 -3.99
C GLY A 104 -12.02 -4.08 -3.42
N ILE A 105 -10.90 -4.61 -2.92
CA ILE A 105 -9.81 -3.82 -2.34
C ILE A 105 -8.53 -4.03 -3.15
N ASP A 106 -8.05 -2.96 -3.78
CA ASP A 106 -6.72 -2.91 -4.36
C ASP A 106 -5.69 -2.45 -3.32
N ILE A 107 -4.47 -2.94 -3.42
CA ILE A 107 -3.41 -2.73 -2.45
C ILE A 107 -2.23 -2.05 -3.14
N VAL A 108 -1.81 -0.90 -2.63
CA VAL A 108 -0.61 -0.21 -3.06
C VAL A 108 0.45 -0.31 -1.98
N ILE A 109 1.64 -0.70 -2.36
CA ILE A 109 2.78 -0.94 -1.47
C ILE A 109 3.93 -0.03 -1.88
N ASP A 110 4.26 0.92 -1.01
CA ASP A 110 5.30 1.93 -1.24
C ASP A 110 6.55 1.61 -0.43
N GLY A 111 7.64 1.32 -1.12
CA GLY A 111 8.93 1.07 -0.50
C GLY A 111 9.79 2.33 -0.40
N HIS A 112 10.51 2.46 0.73
CA HIS A 112 11.38 3.58 1.02
C HIS A 112 12.72 3.12 1.62
N THR A 113 13.73 3.97 1.48
CA THR A 113 15.05 3.80 2.11
C THR A 113 15.42 5.03 2.94
N ASP A 114 16.40 4.88 3.80
CA ASP A 114 17.16 6.02 4.30
C ASP A 114 18.13 6.53 3.20
N SER A 115 18.80 7.64 3.45
CA SER A 115 19.77 8.24 2.52
C SER A 115 21.18 7.64 2.63
N SER A 116 21.34 6.44 3.17
CA SER A 116 22.62 5.76 3.21
C SER A 116 22.84 4.97 1.91
N GLY A 117 24.01 5.13 1.31
CA GLY A 117 24.34 4.48 0.04
C GLY A 117 24.07 5.34 -1.20
N ALA A 118 24.29 4.75 -2.37
CA ALA A 118 24.06 5.43 -3.63
C ALA A 118 22.56 5.51 -3.97
N PRO A 119 22.06 6.62 -4.53
CA PRO A 119 20.66 6.76 -4.92
C PRO A 119 20.14 5.64 -5.80
N THR A 120 20.90 5.23 -6.82
CA THR A 120 20.54 4.12 -7.73
C THR A 120 20.40 2.78 -7.01
N PHE A 121 21.22 2.54 -5.97
CA PHE A 121 21.08 1.35 -5.12
C PHE A 121 19.79 1.44 -4.28
N ASN A 122 19.50 2.63 -3.73
CA ASN A 122 18.31 2.88 -2.91
C ASN A 122 17.01 2.74 -3.72
N ASP A 123 17.00 3.13 -5.00
CA ASP A 123 15.88 2.90 -5.91
C ASP A 123 15.56 1.40 -6.00
N GLY A 124 16.54 0.58 -6.35
CA GLY A 124 16.35 -0.87 -6.43
C GLY A 124 16.03 -1.53 -5.08
N LEU A 125 16.59 -1.01 -3.96
CA LEU A 125 16.32 -1.54 -2.63
C LEU A 125 14.87 -1.29 -2.21
N SER A 126 14.35 -0.09 -2.48
CA SER A 126 12.96 0.27 -2.17
C SER A 126 11.97 -0.59 -2.93
N GLU A 127 12.22 -0.87 -4.21
CA GLU A 127 11.41 -1.82 -4.99
C GLU A 127 11.45 -3.24 -4.42
N ARG A 128 12.64 -3.74 -4.06
CA ARG A 128 12.76 -5.08 -3.47
C ARG A 128 11.99 -5.19 -2.16
N ARG A 129 11.98 -4.14 -1.33
CA ARG A 129 11.20 -4.08 -0.10
C ARG A 129 9.70 -4.17 -0.38
N ALA A 130 9.19 -3.37 -1.32
CA ALA A 130 7.79 -3.41 -1.71
C ALA A 130 7.40 -4.80 -2.28
N LYS A 131 8.24 -5.39 -3.13
CA LYS A 131 8.04 -6.74 -3.68
C LYS A 131 8.08 -7.83 -2.59
N ALA A 132 8.92 -7.70 -1.57
CA ALA A 132 8.96 -8.65 -0.45
C ALA A 132 7.63 -8.66 0.34
N VAL A 133 7.04 -7.49 0.57
CA VAL A 133 5.71 -7.37 1.19
C VAL A 133 4.64 -7.95 0.28
N LYS A 134 4.63 -7.61 -1.02
CA LYS A 134 3.72 -8.21 -2.02
C LYS A 134 3.78 -9.73 -1.98
N ASN A 135 4.98 -10.30 -2.00
CA ASN A 135 5.14 -11.75 -1.99
C ASN A 135 4.56 -12.41 -0.72
N THR A 136 4.64 -11.74 0.42
CA THR A 136 4.03 -12.22 1.67
C THR A 136 2.51 -12.24 1.58
N LEU A 137 1.90 -11.20 1.01
CA LEU A 137 0.45 -11.14 0.79
C LEU A 137 -0.03 -12.18 -0.22
N VAL A 138 0.70 -12.36 -1.33
CA VAL A 138 0.39 -13.40 -2.33
C VAL A 138 0.43 -14.80 -1.73
N LYS A 139 1.38 -15.09 -0.83
CA LYS A 139 1.43 -16.35 -0.08
C LYS A 139 0.21 -16.57 0.83
N SER A 140 -0.48 -15.50 1.18
CA SER A 140 -1.74 -15.54 1.95
C SER A 140 -2.98 -15.58 1.05
N ASN A 141 -2.81 -15.90 -0.24
CA ASN A 141 -3.85 -16.01 -1.27
C ASN A 141 -4.49 -14.68 -1.69
N VAL A 142 -3.84 -13.55 -1.46
CA VAL A 142 -4.27 -12.29 -2.07
C VAL A 142 -3.97 -12.34 -3.57
N ALA A 143 -4.92 -11.92 -4.40
CA ALA A 143 -4.77 -11.91 -5.85
C ALA A 143 -3.59 -11.00 -6.24
N MET A 144 -2.70 -11.51 -7.09
CA MET A 144 -1.47 -10.80 -7.47
C MET A 144 -1.76 -9.52 -8.26
N ASP A 145 -2.81 -9.52 -9.03
CA ASP A 145 -3.28 -8.41 -9.88
C ASP A 145 -3.99 -7.29 -9.10
N SER A 146 -4.36 -7.56 -7.84
CA SER A 146 -4.83 -6.51 -6.92
C SER A 146 -3.71 -5.84 -6.12
N ILE A 147 -2.44 -6.20 -6.31
CA ILE A 147 -1.32 -5.67 -5.53
C ILE A 147 -0.33 -4.95 -6.43
N PHE A 148 -0.19 -3.66 -6.18
CA PHE A 148 0.69 -2.74 -6.92
C PHE A 148 1.85 -2.31 -6.04
N THR A 149 3.05 -2.23 -6.60
CA THR A 149 4.27 -1.88 -5.85
C THR A 149 4.96 -0.67 -6.47
N ARG A 150 5.45 0.23 -5.60
CA ARG A 150 6.28 1.36 -5.99
C ARG A 150 7.51 1.42 -5.10
N GLY A 151 8.65 1.81 -5.67
CA GLY A 151 9.84 2.10 -4.90
C GLY A 151 10.21 3.58 -5.04
N TYR A 152 10.32 4.27 -3.94
CA TYR A 152 10.63 5.71 -3.89
C TYR A 152 12.10 5.99 -3.52
N GLY A 153 12.92 4.97 -3.32
CA GLY A 153 14.29 5.18 -2.87
C GLY A 153 14.31 6.01 -1.58
N GLU A 154 15.19 7.00 -1.55
CA GLU A 154 15.36 7.94 -0.43
C GLU A 154 14.58 9.25 -0.60
N TYR A 155 13.84 9.42 -1.69
CA TYR A 155 13.29 10.71 -2.12
C TYR A 155 12.06 11.18 -1.35
N VAL A 156 11.40 10.30 -0.60
CA VAL A 156 10.20 10.64 0.20
C VAL A 156 10.43 10.26 1.67
N PRO A 157 11.30 10.99 2.39
CA PRO A 157 11.57 10.68 3.79
C PRO A 157 10.37 11.06 4.69
N ALA A 158 10.04 10.19 5.63
CA ALA A 158 9.08 10.47 6.70
C ALA A 158 9.75 11.10 7.93
N CYS A 159 11.04 10.82 8.12
CA CYS A 159 11.85 11.28 9.24
C CYS A 159 13.16 11.90 8.76
N THR A 160 13.87 12.57 9.64
CA THR A 160 15.20 13.11 9.31
C THR A 160 16.21 11.99 9.04
N ASN A 161 17.01 12.13 7.99
CA ASN A 161 18.14 11.23 7.72
C ASN A 161 19.43 11.59 8.51
N LYS A 162 19.36 12.58 9.40
CA LYS A 162 20.52 13.03 10.18
C LYS A 162 20.79 12.17 11.41
N THR A 163 19.82 11.40 11.88
CA THR A 163 19.93 10.54 13.07
C THR A 163 19.70 9.08 12.72
N ASN A 164 20.28 8.18 13.53
CA ASN A 164 20.05 6.72 13.35
C ASN A 164 18.57 6.35 13.51
N ALA A 165 17.87 6.98 14.45
CA ALA A 165 16.44 6.78 14.66
C ALA A 165 15.62 7.24 13.45
N GLY A 166 15.95 8.39 12.87
CA GLY A 166 15.30 8.90 11.67
C GLY A 166 15.56 8.04 10.44
N LYS A 167 16.79 7.56 10.26
CA LYS A 167 17.11 6.60 9.21
C LYS A 167 16.32 5.29 9.38
N ALA A 168 16.22 4.76 10.60
CA ALA A 168 15.41 3.57 10.88
C ALA A 168 13.93 3.79 10.55
N CYS A 169 13.38 4.96 10.83
CA CYS A 169 12.03 5.36 10.44
C CYS A 169 11.86 5.37 8.90
N ASN A 170 12.87 5.82 8.15
CA ASN A 170 12.82 5.90 6.69
C ASN A 170 12.96 4.53 6.00
N ARG A 171 13.57 3.54 6.63
CA ARG A 171 13.64 2.15 6.13
C ARG A 171 12.31 1.44 6.34
N ARG A 172 11.34 1.74 5.49
CA ARG A 172 9.97 1.29 5.66
C ARG A 172 9.28 0.91 4.37
N VAL A 173 8.21 0.17 4.50
CA VAL A 173 7.17 0.02 3.48
C VAL A 173 5.85 0.50 4.05
N GLU A 174 5.17 1.34 3.31
CA GLU A 174 3.83 1.82 3.59
C GLU A 174 2.81 1.00 2.80
N VAL A 175 1.63 0.79 3.36
CA VAL A 175 0.53 0.06 2.72
C VAL A 175 -0.69 0.96 2.64
N LEU A 176 -1.26 1.04 1.44
CA LEU A 176 -2.44 1.80 1.11
C LEU A 176 -3.48 0.88 0.49
N PHE A 177 -4.74 1.03 0.87
CA PHE A 177 -5.86 0.34 0.26
C PHE A 177 -6.70 1.30 -0.56
N ILE A 178 -7.10 0.88 -1.75
CA ILE A 178 -8.07 1.57 -2.59
C ILE A 178 -9.32 0.71 -2.59
N VAL A 179 -10.40 1.24 -2.02
CA VAL A 179 -11.66 0.51 -1.86
C VAL A 179 -12.61 0.91 -2.97
N SER A 180 -13.06 -0.08 -3.74
CA SER A 180 -14.07 0.14 -4.77
C SER A 180 -15.42 0.49 -4.13
N ASN A 181 -16.04 1.57 -4.60
CA ASN A 181 -17.41 1.91 -4.25
C ASN A 181 -18.35 0.95 -5.01
N ASN A 182 -18.84 -0.08 -4.34
CA ASN A 182 -19.89 -0.96 -4.86
C ASN A 182 -21.26 -0.49 -4.40
#